data_7f9e6475a3d53204eb01164224acb5bd
#
_entry.id   7f9e6475a3d53204eb01164224acb5bd
#
_cell.length_a   1.000
_cell.length_b   1.000
_cell.length_c   1.000
_cell.angle_alpha   90.00
_cell.angle_beta   90.00
_cell.angle_gamma   90.00
#
_symmetry.space_group_name_H-M   'P 1'
#
loop_
_entity.id
_entity.type
_entity.pdbx_description
1 polymer ?
#
loop_
_entity_poly.entity_id
_entity_poly.type
_entity_poly.pdbx_seq_one_letter_code
_entity_poly.pdbx_strand_id
1 'polypeptide(L)'
;MKKLWVSILLACFGCLAASAQRHELLSERIASLQVVVNDDWTSLPVVTLGAGDVLNVGFDDLSHTYHRYCYKIEHCEADWTPSEGLFESDYCQGFANGNTIDDLQESVNTNQLYTHYQFCLPNSKCRIKMSGNYKLTVYDENEEDKPVLVVCFMVVEPAMAVGLGVTTNTDLGVDRCYQQVDMKLDYGQVRVTNPASQIMTVVMQNGRWDNAVVNAKPQMVSGN
;
A
#
# COMPACT_ATOMS: atom_id res chain seq x y z
N MET A 1 39.58 -22.23 -2.21
CA MET A 1 38.59 -22.33 -1.13
C MET A 1 38.14 -20.96 -0.60
N LYS A 2 39.04 -19.96 -0.42
CA LYS A 2 38.62 -18.62 0.10
C LYS A 2 37.64 -17.83 -0.81
N LYS A 3 37.70 -17.99 -2.14
CA LYS A 3 36.82 -17.31 -3.09
C LYS A 3 35.37 -17.80 -3.07
N LEU A 4 35.16 -19.08 -2.72
CA LEU A 4 33.80 -19.66 -2.64
C LEU A 4 33.02 -19.13 -1.44
N TRP A 5 33.68 -18.89 -0.32
CA TRP A 5 33.06 -18.33 0.88
C TRP A 5 32.63 -16.87 0.73
N VAL A 6 33.41 -16.07 -0.03
CA VAL A 6 33.05 -14.68 -0.32
C VAL A 6 31.83 -14.59 -1.22
N SER A 7 31.72 -15.49 -2.21
CA SER A 7 30.54 -15.54 -3.10
C SER A 7 29.26 -15.98 -2.37
N ILE A 8 29.35 -16.90 -1.42
CA ILE A 8 28.22 -17.32 -0.59
C ILE A 8 27.81 -16.21 0.38
N LEU A 9 28.77 -15.49 0.96
CA LEU A 9 28.47 -14.35 1.84
C LEU A 9 27.81 -13.17 1.07
N LEU A 10 28.22 -12.93 -0.16
CA LEU A 10 27.62 -11.90 -1.02
C LEU A 10 26.21 -12.29 -1.46
N ALA A 11 25.96 -13.58 -1.71
CA ALA A 11 24.62 -14.07 -2.05
C ALA A 11 23.64 -13.99 -0.88
N CYS A 12 24.11 -14.17 0.36
CA CYS A 12 23.27 -14.01 1.56
C CYS A 12 22.93 -12.56 1.89
N PHE A 13 23.75 -11.58 1.47
CA PHE A 13 23.47 -10.16 1.69
C PHE A 13 22.47 -9.57 0.68
N GLY A 14 22.26 -10.25 -0.46
CA GLY A 14 21.31 -9.81 -1.50
C GLY A 14 19.83 -10.16 -1.23
N CYS A 15 19.51 -10.90 -0.18
CA CYS A 15 18.13 -11.35 0.11
C CYS A 15 17.38 -10.48 1.12
N LEU A 16 17.88 -9.31 1.52
CA LEU A 16 17.30 -8.51 2.60
C LEU A 16 16.36 -7.38 2.17
N ALA A 17 15.88 -7.35 0.94
CA ALA A 17 14.98 -6.28 0.51
C ALA A 17 13.89 -6.75 -0.47
N ALA A 18 13.31 -7.92 -0.27
CA ALA A 18 12.10 -8.32 -0.99
C ALA A 18 10.89 -8.15 -0.08
N SER A 19 10.53 -6.92 0.22
CA SER A 19 9.22 -6.61 0.82
C SER A 19 8.15 -6.70 -0.28
N ALA A 20 7.58 -7.90 -0.44
CA ALA A 20 6.63 -8.22 -1.51
C ALA A 20 5.25 -7.58 -1.31
N GLN A 21 4.92 -7.21 -0.10
CA GLN A 21 3.70 -6.50 0.27
C GLN A 21 4.03 -5.28 1.10
N ARG A 22 3.27 -4.21 0.89
CA ARG A 22 3.41 -3.03 1.73
C ARG A 22 2.62 -3.12 3.04
N HIS A 23 1.70 -4.09 3.14
CA HIS A 23 1.06 -4.41 4.40
C HIS A 23 2.01 -5.26 5.24
N GLU A 24 2.08 -4.97 6.53
CA GLU A 24 2.98 -5.66 7.45
C GLU A 24 2.21 -6.15 8.68
N LEU A 25 2.40 -7.42 9.02
CA LEU A 25 1.99 -7.96 10.31
C LEU A 25 3.20 -7.91 11.23
N LEU A 26 3.12 -7.13 12.30
CA LEU A 26 4.22 -6.88 13.22
C LEU A 26 4.11 -7.70 14.49
N SER A 27 2.96 -8.33 14.74
CA SER A 27 2.73 -9.18 15.89
C SER A 27 2.30 -10.57 15.45
N GLU A 28 2.89 -11.62 16.04
CA GLU A 28 2.54 -13.02 15.78
C GLU A 28 1.11 -13.40 16.17
N ARG A 29 0.48 -12.61 17.05
CA ARG A 29 -0.93 -12.81 17.43
C ARG A 29 -1.91 -12.35 16.36
N ILE A 30 -1.47 -11.57 15.39
CA ILE A 30 -2.34 -11.03 14.34
C ILE A 30 -2.26 -11.89 13.09
N ALA A 31 -3.40 -12.24 12.54
CA ALA A 31 -3.55 -13.05 11.33
C ALA A 31 -4.65 -12.53 10.41
N SER A 32 -4.79 -13.13 9.25
CA SER A 32 -5.91 -12.94 8.30
C SER A 32 -6.16 -11.47 7.92
N LEU A 33 -5.09 -10.65 7.80
CA LEU A 33 -5.24 -9.25 7.40
C LEU A 33 -5.94 -9.17 6.04
N GLN A 34 -7.03 -8.43 6.00
CA GLN A 34 -7.84 -8.15 4.81
C GLN A 34 -7.92 -6.65 4.59
N VAL A 35 -7.63 -6.21 3.39
CA VAL A 35 -7.69 -4.81 2.99
C VAL A 35 -8.39 -4.74 1.65
N VAL A 36 -9.66 -4.33 1.66
CA VAL A 36 -10.56 -4.45 0.52
C VAL A 36 -11.26 -3.12 0.25
N VAL A 37 -11.29 -2.69 -1.00
CA VAL A 37 -12.01 -1.47 -1.42
C VAL A 37 -13.32 -1.87 -2.09
N ASN A 38 -14.44 -1.32 -1.64
CA ASN A 38 -15.78 -1.54 -2.21
C ASN A 38 -16.14 -3.03 -2.40
N ASP A 39 -15.70 -3.88 -1.48
CA ASP A 39 -15.90 -5.34 -1.52
C ASP A 39 -15.26 -6.05 -2.73
N ASP A 40 -14.38 -5.39 -3.49
CA ASP A 40 -13.60 -6.00 -4.56
C ASP A 40 -12.28 -6.59 -4.03
N TRP A 41 -12.28 -7.90 -3.80
CA TRP A 41 -11.15 -8.67 -3.28
C TRP A 41 -9.96 -8.77 -4.25
N THR A 42 -10.13 -8.36 -5.49
CA THR A 42 -9.10 -8.44 -6.54
C THR A 42 -8.41 -7.11 -6.79
N SER A 43 -8.98 -6.02 -6.31
CA SER A 43 -8.45 -4.68 -6.50
C SER A 43 -7.27 -4.37 -5.57
N LEU A 44 -6.44 -3.45 -6.01
CA LEU A 44 -5.45 -2.82 -5.14
C LEU A 44 -6.16 -1.93 -4.11
N PRO A 45 -5.55 -1.66 -2.94
CA PRO A 45 -6.10 -0.77 -1.93
C PRO A 45 -5.97 0.71 -2.38
N VAL A 46 -6.73 1.05 -3.39
CA VAL A 46 -6.79 2.40 -4.00
C VAL A 46 -8.19 2.96 -3.87
N VAL A 47 -8.31 4.09 -3.22
CA VAL A 47 -9.56 4.81 -2.94
C VAL A 47 -9.56 6.09 -3.77
N THR A 48 -10.65 6.39 -4.47
CA THR A 48 -10.80 7.65 -5.21
C THR A 48 -11.36 8.73 -4.29
N LEU A 49 -10.64 9.83 -4.18
CA LEU A 49 -11.03 10.94 -3.32
C LEU A 49 -12.39 11.51 -3.76
N GLY A 50 -13.35 11.54 -2.84
CA GLY A 50 -14.68 12.10 -3.09
C GLY A 50 -15.64 11.22 -3.90
N ALA A 51 -15.26 10.03 -4.34
CA ALA A 51 -16.12 9.11 -5.09
C ALA A 51 -17.06 8.29 -4.21
N GLY A 52 -16.86 8.29 -2.90
CA GLY A 52 -17.63 7.47 -1.96
C GLY A 52 -17.07 6.06 -1.80
N ASP A 53 -15.86 5.81 -2.28
CA ASP A 53 -15.17 4.54 -2.08
C ASP A 53 -14.92 4.30 -0.59
N VAL A 54 -14.98 3.03 -0.20
CA VAL A 54 -14.79 2.58 1.19
C VAL A 54 -13.67 1.55 1.24
N LEU A 55 -12.65 1.84 2.05
CA LEU A 55 -11.60 0.90 2.41
C LEU A 55 -12.05 0.12 3.64
N ASN A 56 -12.21 -1.18 3.51
CA ASN A 56 -12.52 -2.11 4.60
C ASN A 56 -11.21 -2.76 5.05
N VAL A 57 -10.96 -2.74 6.36
CA VAL A 57 -9.81 -3.38 6.99
C VAL A 57 -10.31 -4.35 8.03
N GLY A 58 -9.92 -5.62 7.91
CA GLY A 58 -10.24 -6.68 8.87
C GLY A 58 -9.00 -7.49 9.23
N PHE A 59 -8.94 -7.97 10.47
CA PHE A 59 -7.87 -8.85 10.94
C PHE A 59 -8.33 -9.69 12.12
N ASP A 60 -7.65 -10.81 12.35
CA ASP A 60 -7.93 -11.74 13.44
C ASP A 60 -6.85 -11.63 14.52
N ASP A 61 -7.25 -11.49 15.77
CA ASP A 61 -6.37 -11.64 16.94
C ASP A 61 -6.50 -13.06 17.51
N LEU A 62 -5.41 -13.81 17.46
CA LEU A 62 -5.33 -15.20 17.90
C LEU A 62 -5.10 -15.36 19.41
N SER A 63 -4.94 -14.28 20.15
CA SER A 63 -4.72 -14.34 21.62
C SER A 63 -5.97 -14.76 22.40
N HIS A 64 -7.15 -14.63 21.78
CA HIS A 64 -8.46 -14.86 22.39
C HIS A 64 -8.68 -14.10 23.71
N THR A 65 -7.99 -12.96 23.86
CA THR A 65 -8.21 -12.00 24.93
C THR A 65 -8.70 -10.69 24.31
N TYR A 66 -9.55 -9.98 25.04
CA TYR A 66 -9.99 -8.68 24.58
C TYR A 66 -8.82 -7.69 24.55
N HIS A 67 -8.57 -7.11 23.39
CA HIS A 67 -7.66 -6.00 23.19
C HIS A 67 -8.41 -4.81 22.64
N ARG A 68 -8.12 -3.63 23.18
CA ARG A 68 -8.65 -2.39 22.64
C ARG A 68 -7.68 -1.84 21.63
N TYR A 69 -7.93 -2.13 20.36
CA TYR A 69 -7.12 -1.64 19.27
C TYR A 69 -7.53 -0.23 18.86
N CYS A 70 -6.51 0.57 18.58
CA CYS A 70 -6.63 1.88 17.97
C CYS A 70 -5.85 1.92 16.66
N TYR A 71 -6.23 2.85 15.79
CA TYR A 71 -5.46 3.11 14.58
C TYR A 71 -5.10 4.59 14.46
N LYS A 72 -3.99 4.81 13.78
CA LYS A 72 -3.57 6.12 13.26
C LYS A 72 -3.34 6.04 11.77
N ILE A 73 -3.53 7.18 11.08
CA ILE A 73 -3.21 7.34 9.66
C ILE A 73 -2.14 8.42 9.50
N GLU A 74 -1.21 8.18 8.58
CA GLU A 74 -0.13 9.11 8.24
C GLU A 74 -0.08 9.26 6.73
N HIS A 75 -0.02 10.51 6.24
CA HIS A 75 0.21 10.79 4.83
C HIS A 75 1.66 10.53 4.47
N CYS A 76 1.91 9.92 3.31
CA CYS A 76 3.24 9.57 2.83
C CYS A 76 3.50 10.12 1.43
N GLU A 77 4.77 10.37 1.15
CA GLU A 77 5.28 10.70 -0.18
C GLU A 77 5.19 9.51 -1.15
N ALA A 78 5.54 9.73 -2.40
CA ALA A 78 5.50 8.69 -3.43
C ALA A 78 6.37 7.46 -3.11
N ASP A 79 7.44 7.63 -2.35
CA ASP A 79 8.34 6.58 -1.88
C ASP A 79 7.90 5.92 -0.56
N TRP A 80 6.73 6.30 -0.03
CA TRP A 80 6.14 5.84 1.23
C TRP A 80 6.86 6.33 2.50
N THR A 81 7.73 7.32 2.41
CA THR A 81 8.21 8.04 3.59
C THR A 81 7.10 8.95 4.12
N PRO A 82 6.96 9.13 5.44
CA PRO A 82 6.00 10.09 5.98
C PRO A 82 6.25 11.49 5.42
N SER A 83 5.18 12.19 5.04
CA SER A 83 5.30 13.54 4.47
C SER A 83 5.68 14.54 5.54
N GLU A 84 6.78 15.25 5.31
CA GLU A 84 7.24 16.31 6.20
C GLU A 84 6.46 17.62 5.97
N GLY A 85 6.17 18.33 7.05
CA GLY A 85 5.55 19.64 6.99
C GLY A 85 4.04 19.66 6.79
N LEU A 86 3.36 18.51 6.77
CA LEU A 86 1.91 18.40 6.79
C LEU A 86 1.41 18.23 8.21
N PHE A 87 0.37 18.99 8.57
CA PHE A 87 -0.38 18.77 9.80
C PHE A 87 -1.48 17.72 9.55
N GLU A 88 -1.88 17.01 10.59
CA GLU A 88 -2.99 16.03 10.52
C GLU A 88 -4.27 16.64 9.92
N SER A 89 -4.56 17.90 10.27
CA SER A 89 -5.70 18.63 9.72
C SER A 89 -5.65 18.91 8.22
N ASP A 90 -4.49 18.80 7.58
CA ASP A 90 -4.34 19.05 6.15
C ASP A 90 -4.86 17.86 5.33
N TYR A 91 -4.59 16.64 5.78
CA TYR A 91 -4.97 15.42 5.09
C TYR A 91 -6.15 14.66 5.70
N CYS A 92 -6.50 14.93 6.97
CA CYS A 92 -7.61 14.28 7.67
C CYS A 92 -8.60 15.30 8.22
N GLN A 93 -9.89 15.05 8.03
CA GLN A 93 -10.97 15.70 8.77
C GLN A 93 -11.41 14.78 9.91
N GLY A 94 -11.30 15.25 11.14
CA GLY A 94 -11.55 14.47 12.35
C GLY A 94 -10.23 14.13 13.02
N PHE A 95 -10.07 12.88 13.43
CA PHE A 95 -8.88 12.42 14.16
C PHE A 95 -8.03 11.51 13.28
N ALA A 96 -6.77 11.87 13.09
CA ALA A 96 -5.81 11.03 12.37
C ALA A 96 -5.20 9.95 13.29
N ASN A 97 -5.24 10.15 14.61
CA ASN A 97 -4.71 9.22 15.61
C ASN A 97 -5.74 8.94 16.73
N GLY A 98 -5.58 7.81 17.43
CA GLY A 98 -6.39 7.43 18.58
C GLY A 98 -7.81 6.94 18.25
N ASN A 99 -8.06 6.57 17.00
CA ASN A 99 -9.37 6.04 16.59
C ASN A 99 -9.52 4.60 17.04
N THR A 100 -10.46 4.34 17.96
CA THR A 100 -10.77 3.00 18.46
C THR A 100 -11.48 2.14 17.40
N ILE A 101 -11.12 0.86 17.36
CA ILE A 101 -11.78 -0.18 16.56
C ILE A 101 -12.80 -0.86 17.46
N ASP A 102 -14.07 -0.50 17.26
CA ASP A 102 -15.16 -0.92 18.16
C ASP A 102 -15.96 -2.11 17.58
N ASP A 103 -15.79 -2.43 16.28
CA ASP A 103 -16.45 -3.55 15.64
C ASP A 103 -15.58 -4.80 15.75
N LEU A 104 -16.00 -5.71 16.61
CA LEU A 104 -15.30 -6.95 16.88
C LEU A 104 -16.29 -8.12 17.04
N GLN A 105 -15.85 -9.31 16.66
CA GLN A 105 -16.62 -10.54 16.78
C GLN A 105 -15.73 -11.69 17.26
N GLU A 106 -16.09 -12.30 18.35
CA GLU A 106 -15.42 -13.50 18.87
C GLU A 106 -15.80 -14.74 18.07
N SER A 107 -14.82 -15.59 17.80
CA SER A 107 -15.07 -16.90 17.17
C SER A 107 -15.80 -17.84 18.11
N VAL A 108 -16.73 -18.65 17.54
CA VAL A 108 -17.51 -19.63 18.29
C VAL A 108 -17.34 -21.00 17.66
N ASN A 109 -17.06 -22.00 18.48
CA ASN A 109 -16.91 -23.41 18.06
C ASN A 109 -15.82 -23.65 17.00
N THR A 110 -14.71 -22.91 17.08
CA THR A 110 -13.54 -23.07 16.22
C THR A 110 -12.43 -23.82 16.96
N ASN A 111 -11.56 -24.55 16.23
CA ASN A 111 -10.42 -25.25 16.83
C ASN A 111 -9.36 -24.27 17.36
N GLN A 112 -9.15 -23.15 16.67
CA GLN A 112 -8.37 -22.02 17.10
C GLN A 112 -9.32 -20.89 17.44
N LEU A 113 -9.30 -20.42 18.67
CA LEU A 113 -10.10 -19.29 19.08
C LEU A 113 -9.41 -17.99 18.61
N TYR A 114 -10.21 -17.04 18.12
CA TYR A 114 -9.75 -15.73 17.68
C TYR A 114 -10.83 -14.68 17.89
N THR A 115 -10.44 -13.43 17.88
CA THR A 115 -11.35 -12.29 17.81
C THR A 115 -11.13 -11.57 16.49
N HIS A 116 -12.18 -11.45 15.68
CA HIS A 116 -12.16 -10.69 14.43
C HIS A 116 -12.44 -9.24 14.71
N TYR A 117 -11.58 -8.34 14.23
CA TYR A 117 -11.73 -6.90 14.28
C TYR A 117 -11.91 -6.36 12.88
N GLN A 118 -12.83 -5.42 12.71
CA GLN A 118 -13.05 -4.76 11.42
C GLN A 118 -13.40 -3.29 11.59
N PHE A 119 -13.03 -2.49 10.59
CA PHE A 119 -13.39 -1.09 10.48
C PHE A 119 -13.28 -0.61 9.05
N CYS A 120 -13.85 0.54 8.75
CA CYS A 120 -13.79 1.12 7.41
C CYS A 120 -13.28 2.57 7.44
N LEU A 121 -12.75 3.01 6.30
CA LEU A 121 -12.40 4.39 6.01
C LEU A 121 -13.00 4.80 4.65
N PRO A 122 -13.61 6.01 4.55
CA PRO A 122 -13.84 6.98 5.63
C PRO A 122 -14.91 6.50 6.62
N ASN A 123 -14.88 7.06 7.84
CA ASN A 123 -15.90 6.83 8.84
C ASN A 123 -16.29 8.15 9.54
N SER A 124 -17.11 8.08 10.59
CA SER A 124 -17.56 9.27 11.33
C SER A 124 -16.43 9.99 12.08
N LYS A 125 -15.35 9.27 12.44
CA LYS A 125 -14.21 9.78 13.22
C LYS A 125 -13.10 10.31 12.33
N CYS A 126 -12.95 9.77 11.10
CA CYS A 126 -11.84 10.07 10.20
C CYS A 126 -12.27 10.07 8.73
N ARG A 127 -12.02 11.20 8.05
CA ARG A 127 -12.25 11.37 6.60
C ARG A 127 -11.00 11.93 5.94
N ILE A 128 -10.55 11.31 4.88
CA ILE A 128 -9.39 11.74 4.12
C ILE A 128 -9.77 12.90 3.20
N LYS A 129 -8.92 13.91 3.13
CA LYS A 129 -9.13 15.17 2.38
C LYS A 129 -8.12 15.40 1.27
N MET A 130 -7.05 14.63 1.25
CA MET A 130 -5.92 14.82 0.33
C MET A 130 -5.60 13.50 -0.36
N SER A 131 -5.26 13.56 -1.64
CA SER A 131 -4.71 12.42 -2.37
C SER A 131 -3.26 12.18 -1.98
N GLY A 132 -2.80 10.93 -2.08
CA GLY A 132 -1.44 10.52 -1.74
C GLY A 132 -1.37 9.07 -1.26
N ASN A 133 -0.21 8.67 -0.84
CA ASN A 133 0.00 7.39 -0.16
C ASN A 133 -0.28 7.53 1.34
N TYR A 134 -0.82 6.51 1.94
CA TYR A 134 -1.18 6.49 3.35
C TYR A 134 -0.71 5.23 4.04
N LYS A 135 -0.15 5.38 5.22
CA LYS A 135 0.07 4.30 6.19
C LYS A 135 -0.98 4.40 7.28
N LEU A 136 -1.66 3.29 7.51
CA LEU A 136 -2.55 3.08 8.63
C LEU A 136 -1.87 2.09 9.56
N THR A 137 -1.59 2.51 10.78
CA THR A 137 -0.94 1.71 11.80
C THR A 137 -1.93 1.36 12.88
N VAL A 138 -2.10 0.08 13.17
CA VAL A 138 -2.92 -0.41 14.28
C VAL A 138 -2.03 -0.76 15.45
N TYR A 139 -2.43 -0.36 16.65
CA TYR A 139 -1.73 -0.60 17.90
C TYR A 139 -2.73 -0.89 19.05
N ASP A 140 -2.25 -1.55 20.10
CA ASP A 140 -3.03 -1.69 21.34
C ASP A 140 -3.02 -0.36 22.10
N GLU A 141 -4.18 0.09 22.59
CA GLU A 141 -4.31 1.38 23.31
C GLU A 141 -3.33 1.52 24.47
N ASN A 142 -2.99 0.41 25.11
CA ASN A 142 -2.05 0.42 26.24
C ASN A 142 -0.58 0.33 25.82
N GLU A 143 -0.30 0.10 24.54
CA GLU A 143 1.05 -0.11 23.98
C GLU A 143 1.20 0.63 22.63
N GLU A 144 0.97 1.95 22.63
CA GLU A 144 1.01 2.77 21.39
C GLU A 144 2.35 2.66 20.65
N ASP A 145 3.44 2.49 21.38
CA ASP A 145 4.79 2.34 20.80
C ASP A 145 5.04 1.00 20.14
N LYS A 146 4.08 0.05 20.23
CA LYS A 146 4.19 -1.28 19.68
C LYS A 146 3.08 -1.55 18.66
N PRO A 147 3.27 -1.12 17.40
CA PRO A 147 2.29 -1.41 16.38
C PRO A 147 2.14 -2.92 16.16
N VAL A 148 0.92 -3.37 15.90
CA VAL A 148 0.60 -4.77 15.65
C VAL A 148 0.49 -5.09 14.17
N LEU A 149 0.06 -4.12 13.36
CA LEU A 149 0.05 -4.22 11.90
C LEU A 149 0.12 -2.84 11.24
N VAL A 150 0.55 -2.82 9.98
CA VAL A 150 0.56 -1.65 9.11
C VAL A 150 -0.14 -1.97 7.81
N VAL A 151 -1.10 -1.13 7.45
CA VAL A 151 -1.79 -1.16 6.15
C VAL A 151 -1.32 0.02 5.31
N CYS A 152 -0.91 -0.25 4.08
CA CYS A 152 -0.58 0.75 3.09
C CYS A 152 -1.69 0.85 2.05
N PHE A 153 -2.22 2.03 1.80
CA PHE A 153 -3.24 2.27 0.78
C PHE A 153 -3.00 3.61 0.07
N MET A 154 -3.65 3.79 -1.06
CA MET A 154 -3.50 5.00 -1.88
C MET A 154 -4.84 5.70 -2.00
N VAL A 155 -4.80 7.03 -1.96
CA VAL A 155 -5.95 7.89 -2.26
C VAL A 155 -5.64 8.67 -3.52
N VAL A 156 -6.46 8.51 -4.56
CA VAL A 156 -6.20 9.09 -5.88
C VAL A 156 -7.22 10.15 -6.25
N GLU A 157 -6.74 11.17 -6.95
CA GLU A 157 -7.54 12.09 -7.74
C GLU A 157 -7.24 11.81 -9.21
N PRO A 158 -8.23 11.43 -10.04
CA PRO A 158 -7.99 11.06 -11.44
C PRO A 158 -7.73 12.30 -12.30
N ALA A 159 -6.60 12.96 -12.08
CA ALA A 159 -6.21 14.18 -12.79
C ALA A 159 -5.39 13.91 -14.07
N MET A 160 -4.87 12.70 -14.22
CA MET A 160 -4.09 12.25 -15.39
C MET A 160 -4.73 11.01 -16.00
N ALA A 161 -4.58 10.85 -17.33
CA ALA A 161 -4.97 9.63 -18.01
C ALA A 161 -3.74 8.75 -18.28
N VAL A 162 -3.88 7.45 -18.03
CA VAL A 162 -2.84 6.45 -18.26
C VAL A 162 -3.33 5.45 -19.28
N GLY A 163 -2.69 5.41 -20.45
CA GLY A 163 -2.88 4.37 -21.43
C GLY A 163 -1.81 3.30 -21.23
N LEU A 164 -2.21 2.04 -21.10
CA LEU A 164 -1.32 0.90 -20.91
C LEU A 164 -1.56 -0.15 -21.97
N GLY A 165 -0.50 -0.60 -22.64
CA GLY A 165 -0.50 -1.73 -23.55
C GLY A 165 0.51 -2.77 -23.07
N VAL A 166 0.15 -4.05 -23.16
CA VAL A 166 1.07 -5.17 -22.86
C VAL A 166 1.10 -6.11 -24.07
N THR A 167 2.30 -6.43 -24.54
CA THR A 167 2.50 -7.34 -25.66
C THR A 167 3.60 -8.34 -25.38
N THR A 168 3.47 -9.54 -25.95
CA THR A 168 4.54 -10.56 -26.01
C THR A 168 5.41 -10.42 -27.26
N ASN A 169 5.04 -9.54 -28.19
CA ASN A 169 5.86 -9.19 -29.34
C ASN A 169 6.80 -8.05 -28.92
N THR A 170 7.96 -8.43 -28.43
CA THR A 170 8.94 -7.51 -27.82
C THR A 170 10.00 -7.09 -28.82
N ASP A 171 10.52 -5.87 -28.68
CA ASP A 171 11.64 -5.37 -29.49
C ASP A 171 12.97 -6.05 -29.10
N LEU A 172 13.02 -6.65 -27.91
CA LEU A 172 14.17 -7.36 -27.36
C LEU A 172 13.79 -8.81 -27.03
N GLY A 173 14.43 -9.77 -27.71
CA GLY A 173 14.19 -11.19 -27.50
C GLY A 173 13.07 -11.77 -28.36
N VAL A 174 13.44 -12.66 -29.28
CA VAL A 174 12.54 -13.27 -30.26
C VAL A 174 11.81 -14.50 -29.70
N ASP A 175 12.16 -14.91 -28.49
CA ASP A 175 11.76 -16.18 -27.87
C ASP A 175 10.45 -16.11 -27.08
N ARG A 176 9.77 -14.96 -27.06
CA ARG A 176 8.52 -14.69 -26.35
C ARG A 176 8.59 -14.93 -24.82
N CYS A 177 9.78 -14.92 -24.25
CA CYS A 177 9.98 -15.07 -22.82
C CYS A 177 9.73 -13.78 -22.04
N TYR A 178 9.61 -12.65 -22.74
CA TYR A 178 9.40 -11.33 -22.17
C TYR A 178 8.04 -10.75 -22.53
N GLN A 179 7.58 -9.83 -21.70
CA GLN A 179 6.45 -8.96 -21.99
C GLN A 179 6.96 -7.52 -22.07
N GLN A 180 6.54 -6.82 -23.09
CA GLN A 180 6.78 -5.38 -23.24
C GLN A 180 5.57 -4.62 -22.73
N VAL A 181 5.81 -3.59 -21.94
CA VAL A 181 4.80 -2.68 -21.43
C VAL A 181 4.99 -1.32 -22.08
N ASP A 182 3.99 -0.90 -22.84
CA ASP A 182 3.93 0.43 -23.42
C ASP A 182 2.99 1.28 -22.59
N MET A 183 3.48 2.42 -22.06
CA MET A 183 2.72 3.33 -21.23
C MET A 183 2.70 4.72 -21.86
N LYS A 184 1.50 5.30 -21.97
CA LYS A 184 1.30 6.67 -22.39
C LYS A 184 0.65 7.44 -21.23
N LEU A 185 1.26 8.56 -20.84
CA LEU A 185 0.71 9.47 -19.86
C LEU A 185 0.18 10.72 -20.53
N ASP A 186 -1.05 11.08 -20.21
CA ASP A 186 -1.65 12.36 -20.56
C ASP A 186 -1.88 13.16 -19.28
N TYR A 187 -1.21 14.29 -19.17
CA TYR A 187 -1.21 15.10 -17.95
C TYR A 187 -2.50 15.90 -17.75
N GLY A 188 -3.37 15.97 -18.78
CA GLY A 188 -4.64 16.69 -18.71
C GLY A 188 -4.44 18.15 -18.30
N GLN A 189 -5.03 18.52 -17.16
CA GLN A 189 -4.92 19.86 -16.60
C GLN A 189 -3.76 20.04 -15.61
N VAL A 190 -3.02 18.96 -15.32
CA VAL A 190 -1.89 19.01 -14.38
C VAL A 190 -0.70 19.66 -15.05
N ARG A 191 -0.19 20.73 -14.46
CA ARG A 191 0.99 21.43 -14.99
C ARG A 191 2.25 20.67 -14.60
N VAL A 192 2.84 19.99 -15.57
CA VAL A 192 4.12 19.29 -15.41
C VAL A 192 5.19 20.05 -16.17
N THR A 193 6.19 20.59 -15.45
CA THR A 193 7.31 21.34 -16.06
C THR A 193 8.55 20.49 -16.26
N ASN A 194 8.75 19.50 -15.39
CA ASN A 194 9.86 18.54 -15.51
C ASN A 194 9.35 17.12 -15.16
N PRO A 195 8.90 16.36 -16.17
CA PRO A 195 8.37 15.00 -15.94
C PRO A 195 9.36 14.08 -15.22
N ALA A 196 10.65 14.20 -15.47
CA ALA A 196 11.66 13.32 -14.87
C ALA A 196 11.78 13.45 -13.34
N SER A 197 11.41 14.60 -12.78
CA SER A 197 11.47 14.85 -11.33
C SER A 197 10.10 14.96 -10.67
N GLN A 198 9.06 15.22 -11.44
CA GLN A 198 7.71 15.46 -10.91
C GLN A 198 6.76 14.26 -11.06
N ILE A 199 7.13 13.29 -11.91
CA ILE A 199 6.34 12.08 -12.13
C ILE A 199 7.15 10.87 -11.68
N MET A 200 6.55 10.10 -10.77
CA MET A 200 7.03 8.78 -10.40
C MET A 200 6.13 7.73 -11.03
N THR A 201 6.72 6.81 -11.78
CA THR A 201 6.00 5.69 -12.37
C THR A 201 6.33 4.40 -11.64
N VAL A 202 5.30 3.61 -11.34
CA VAL A 202 5.46 2.28 -10.76
C VAL A 202 4.70 1.29 -11.63
N VAL A 203 5.42 0.33 -12.20
CA VAL A 203 4.84 -0.75 -13.01
C VAL A 203 4.93 -2.03 -12.21
N MET A 204 3.78 -2.63 -11.94
CA MET A 204 3.65 -3.88 -11.20
C MET A 204 3.06 -4.96 -12.08
N GLN A 205 3.47 -6.20 -11.89
CA GLN A 205 2.83 -7.37 -12.47
C GLN A 205 1.94 -8.04 -11.42
N ASN A 206 0.66 -8.26 -11.75
CA ASN A 206 -0.32 -8.88 -10.85
C ASN A 206 -0.48 -8.17 -9.49
N GLY A 207 -0.34 -6.84 -9.46
CA GLY A 207 -0.49 -6.05 -8.24
C GLY A 207 0.60 -6.26 -7.18
N ARG A 208 1.70 -6.91 -7.53
CA ARG A 208 2.78 -7.25 -6.60
C ARG A 208 3.83 -6.15 -6.54
N TRP A 209 4.25 -5.80 -5.33
CA TRP A 209 5.31 -4.82 -5.10
C TRP A 209 6.73 -5.38 -5.19
N ASP A 210 6.89 -6.69 -4.94
CA ASP A 210 8.19 -7.36 -5.01
C ASP A 210 8.79 -7.42 -6.42
N ASN A 211 7.95 -7.30 -7.44
CA ASN A 211 8.36 -7.24 -8.84
C ASN A 211 8.16 -5.85 -9.48
N ALA A 212 7.88 -4.84 -8.66
CA ALA A 212 7.62 -3.49 -9.15
C ALA A 212 8.88 -2.85 -9.76
N VAL A 213 8.71 -2.24 -10.92
CA VAL A 213 9.72 -1.40 -11.55
C VAL A 213 9.35 0.06 -11.33
N VAL A 214 10.20 0.76 -10.60
CA VAL A 214 10.01 2.17 -10.27
C VAL A 214 10.84 3.03 -11.22
N ASN A 215 10.23 4.09 -11.75
CA ASN A 215 10.86 5.06 -12.67
C ASN A 215 11.52 4.36 -13.87
N ALA A 216 10.78 3.47 -14.55
CA ALA A 216 11.22 2.89 -15.80
C ALA A 216 11.64 4.01 -16.77
N LYS A 217 12.82 3.88 -17.36
CA LYS A 217 13.30 4.90 -18.31
C LYS A 217 12.42 4.88 -19.56
N PRO A 218 11.85 6.02 -19.95
CA PRO A 218 11.07 6.07 -21.18
C PRO A 218 12.00 5.88 -22.39
N GLN A 219 11.55 5.09 -23.35
CA GLN A 219 12.26 4.93 -24.64
C GLN A 219 12.04 6.15 -25.54
N MET A 220 10.92 6.84 -25.38
CA MET A 220 10.58 8.02 -26.16
C MET A 220 9.83 9.02 -25.29
N VAL A 221 10.26 10.26 -25.31
CA VAL A 221 9.53 11.38 -24.73
C VAL A 221 9.10 12.27 -25.86
N SER A 222 7.82 12.26 -26.24
CA SER A 222 7.25 13.26 -27.13
C SER A 222 6.69 14.37 -26.23
N GLY A 223 7.33 15.53 -26.21
CA GLY A 223 6.80 16.71 -25.54
C GLY A 223 5.61 17.27 -26.31
N ASN A 224 4.59 17.71 -25.59
CA ASN A 224 3.68 18.76 -26.04
C ASN A 224 4.27 20.10 -25.65
#